data_d69a10dfa28b0e8951f83d43d6cbff2e
#
_entry.id   d69a10dfa28b0e8951f83d43d6cbff2e
#
_cell.length_a   1.000
_cell.length_b   1.000
_cell.length_c   1.000
_cell.angle_alpha   90.00
_cell.angle_beta   90.00
_cell.angle_gamma   90.00
#
_symmetry.space_group_name_H-M   'P 1'
#
loop_
_entity.id
_entity.type
_entity.pdbx_description
1 polymer ?
#
loop_
_entity_poly.entity_id
_entity_poly.type
_entity_poly.pdbx_seq_one_letter_code
_entity_poly.pdbx_strand_id
1 'polypeptide(L)'
;MSKVYIIGTGPTDEELLTLKAVRVLKKCTAVLYDRLVSNNILNYLNEDCEIYYCGKEPGSHYKTQEEINESIVNLAKKGHIVGRIKGGDPYVFGRGGDRKSVV
;
A
#
# COMPACT_ATOMS: atom_id res chain seq x y z
N MET A 1 -14.80 -9.73 2.30
CA MET A 1 -14.29 -9.79 0.91
C MET A 1 -12.92 -9.12 0.86
N SER A 2 -11.93 -9.82 0.37
CA SER A 2 -10.58 -9.28 0.25
C SER A 2 -10.49 -8.29 -0.90
N LYS A 3 -9.69 -7.25 -0.71
CA LYS A 3 -9.45 -6.23 -1.73
C LYS A 3 -7.98 -5.84 -1.72
N VAL A 4 -7.50 -5.42 -2.87
CA VAL A 4 -6.15 -4.89 -3.02
C VAL A 4 -6.24 -3.49 -3.62
N TYR A 5 -5.59 -2.55 -2.99
CA TYR A 5 -5.50 -1.16 -3.47
C TYR A 5 -4.05 -0.81 -3.74
N ILE A 6 -3.82 -0.14 -4.85
CA ILE A 6 -2.53 0.49 -5.13
C ILE A 6 -2.72 1.98 -4.85
N ILE A 7 -1.99 2.49 -3.87
CA ILE A 7 -2.18 3.84 -3.34
C ILE A 7 -0.97 4.70 -3.67
N GLY A 8 -1.16 5.70 -4.52
CA GLY A 8 -0.14 6.71 -4.78
C GLY A 8 -0.24 7.83 -3.75
N THR A 9 0.88 8.20 -3.14
CA THR A 9 0.90 9.21 -2.09
C THR A 9 1.46 10.56 -2.56
N GLY A 10 1.74 10.69 -3.85
CA GLY A 10 2.32 11.90 -4.38
C GLY A 10 3.83 11.96 -4.16
N PRO A 11 4.47 13.03 -4.64
CA PRO A 11 5.94 13.07 -4.70
C PRO A 11 6.65 13.07 -3.35
N THR A 12 6.17 13.75 -2.34
CA THR A 12 6.89 13.74 -1.04
C THR A 12 6.06 14.19 0.14
N ASP A 13 5.01 14.95 -0.08
CA ASP A 13 4.35 15.67 1.00
C ASP A 13 2.98 15.09 1.29
N GLU A 14 2.71 14.83 2.57
CA GLU A 14 1.40 14.34 2.98
C GLU A 14 0.27 15.34 2.65
N GLU A 15 0.58 16.63 2.48
CA GLU A 15 -0.41 17.62 2.06
C GLU A 15 -0.97 17.35 0.66
N LEU A 16 -0.25 16.57 -0.14
CA LEU A 16 -0.69 16.17 -1.48
C LEU A 16 -1.55 14.90 -1.47
N LEU A 17 -1.72 14.32 -0.30
CA LEU A 17 -2.49 13.09 -0.16
C LEU A 17 -3.99 13.41 -0.30
N THR A 18 -4.68 12.68 -1.15
CA THR A 18 -6.10 12.90 -1.36
C THR A 18 -6.93 12.37 -0.21
N LEU A 19 -8.13 12.92 -0.01
CA LEU A 19 -9.07 12.40 0.98
C LEU A 19 -9.44 10.95 0.69
N LYS A 20 -9.51 10.59 -0.57
CA LYS A 20 -9.82 9.23 -0.99
C LYS A 20 -8.71 8.26 -0.57
N ALA A 21 -7.46 8.66 -0.76
CA ALA A 21 -6.32 7.86 -0.32
C ALA A 21 -6.34 7.66 1.20
N VAL A 22 -6.65 8.71 1.96
CA VAL A 22 -6.77 8.60 3.42
C VAL A 22 -7.85 7.60 3.82
N ARG A 23 -9.00 7.64 3.17
CA ARG A 23 -10.08 6.67 3.44
C ARG A 23 -9.65 5.24 3.17
N VAL A 24 -8.95 5.03 2.08
CA VAL A 24 -8.45 3.70 1.71
C VAL A 24 -7.41 3.22 2.72
N LEU A 25 -6.48 4.09 3.12
CA LEU A 25 -5.47 3.76 4.12
C LEU A 25 -6.13 3.32 5.43
N LYS A 26 -7.18 4.00 5.85
CA LYS A 26 -7.89 3.64 7.08
C LYS A 26 -8.64 2.32 7.00
N LYS A 27 -8.94 1.86 5.80
CA LYS A 27 -9.61 0.57 5.60
C LYS A 27 -8.63 -0.59 5.53
N CYS A 28 -7.37 -0.34 5.22
CA CYS A 28 -6.38 -1.40 5.03
C CYS A 28 -6.08 -2.13 6.32
N THR A 29 -5.99 -3.45 6.24
CA THR A 29 -5.57 -4.29 7.35
C THR A 29 -4.15 -4.81 7.18
N ALA A 30 -3.59 -4.66 6.00
CA ALA A 30 -2.19 -4.97 5.72
C ALA A 30 -1.70 -4.04 4.60
N VAL A 31 -0.53 -3.47 4.76
CA VAL A 31 0.04 -2.58 3.73
C VAL A 31 1.49 -2.95 3.45
N LEU A 32 1.88 -2.71 2.21
CA LEU A 32 3.27 -2.81 1.78
C LEU A 32 3.70 -1.44 1.28
N TYR A 33 4.88 -0.99 1.69
CA TYR A 33 5.36 0.33 1.32
C TYR A 33 6.85 0.30 1.01
N ASP A 34 7.34 1.31 0.30
CA ASP A 34 8.75 1.46 -0.04
C ASP A 34 9.35 2.69 0.63
N ARG A 35 10.66 2.89 0.40
CA ARG A 35 11.41 3.99 1.02
C ARG A 35 10.95 5.39 0.60
N LEU A 36 10.21 5.50 -0.51
CA LEU A 36 9.73 6.80 -1.00
C LEU A 36 8.48 7.28 -0.27
N VAL A 37 7.90 6.42 0.55
CA VAL A 37 6.72 6.77 1.33
C VAL A 37 7.15 7.46 2.62
N SER A 38 6.58 8.63 2.88
CA SER A 38 6.82 9.35 4.13
C SER A 38 6.27 8.59 5.32
N ASN A 39 6.99 8.59 6.44
CA ASN A 39 6.50 7.98 7.67
C ASN A 39 5.18 8.61 8.14
N ASN A 40 4.94 9.87 7.81
CA ASN A 40 3.68 10.54 8.17
C ASN A 40 2.48 9.90 7.50
N ILE A 41 2.66 9.32 6.32
CA ILE A 41 1.59 8.61 5.61
C ILE A 41 1.13 7.39 6.41
N LEU A 42 2.06 6.70 7.06
CA LEU A 42 1.76 5.51 7.83
C LEU A 42 0.91 5.83 9.08
N ASN A 43 0.89 7.07 9.52
CA ASN A 43 0.07 7.48 10.66
C ASN A 43 -1.43 7.44 10.37
N TYR A 44 -1.82 7.38 9.10
CA TYR A 44 -3.23 7.26 8.74
C TYR A 44 -3.75 5.82 8.85
N LEU A 45 -2.85 4.87 9.03
CA LEU A 45 -3.21 3.46 9.17
C LEU A 45 -3.77 3.17 10.56
N ASN A 46 -4.65 2.15 10.64
CA ASN A 46 -5.14 1.68 11.92
C ASN A 46 -4.01 1.01 12.72
N GLU A 47 -4.12 1.05 14.03
CA GLU A 47 -3.14 0.45 14.93
C GLU A 47 -2.93 -1.05 14.67
N ASP A 48 -3.99 -1.73 14.26
CA ASP A 48 -3.95 -3.18 14.01
C ASP A 48 -3.46 -3.51 12.60
N CYS A 49 -3.19 -2.51 11.77
CA CYS A 49 -2.73 -2.75 10.41
C CYS A 49 -1.33 -3.35 10.40
N GLU A 50 -1.16 -4.46 9.70
CA GLU A 50 0.15 -5.05 9.50
C GLU A 50 0.90 -4.23 8.45
N ILE A 51 2.13 -3.87 8.74
CA ILE A 51 2.93 -2.98 7.88
C ILE A 51 4.18 -3.73 7.43
N TYR A 52 4.36 -3.83 6.11
CA TYR A 52 5.49 -4.54 5.50
C TYR A 52 6.30 -3.58 4.65
N TYR A 53 7.58 -3.49 4.97
CA TYR A 53 8.52 -2.71 4.17
C TYR A 53 9.05 -3.57 3.02
N CYS A 54 8.94 -3.08 1.79
CA CYS A 54 9.41 -3.81 0.62
C CYS A 54 10.38 -3.00 -0.23
N GLY A 55 10.92 -1.93 0.31
CA GLY A 55 11.91 -1.12 -0.36
C GLY A 55 13.28 -1.75 -0.31
N LYS A 56 14.18 -1.23 -1.16
CA LYS A 56 15.57 -1.66 -1.19
C LYS A 56 16.37 -0.97 -0.10
N GLU A 57 17.10 -1.77 0.68
CA GLU A 57 18.03 -1.25 1.68
C GLU A 57 19.46 -1.64 1.32
N PRO A 58 20.44 -0.76 1.58
CA PRO A 58 21.86 -1.08 1.32
C PRO A 58 22.29 -2.35 2.08
N GLY A 59 22.90 -3.28 1.34
CA GLY A 59 23.39 -4.51 1.93
C GLY A 59 22.34 -5.54 2.24
N SER A 60 21.08 -5.26 2.01
CA SER A 60 19.97 -6.16 2.28
C SER A 60 19.37 -6.71 1.01
N HIS A 61 18.82 -7.90 1.13
CA HIS A 61 18.01 -8.47 0.08
C HIS A 61 16.67 -7.71 0.04
N TYR A 62 16.24 -7.30 -1.13
CA TYR A 62 14.95 -6.64 -1.29
C TYR A 62 14.03 -7.49 -2.16
N LYS A 63 12.74 -7.30 -1.98
CA LYS A 63 11.74 -8.06 -2.73
C LYS A 63 11.69 -7.60 -4.18
N THR A 64 11.64 -8.57 -5.09
CA THR A 64 11.37 -8.30 -6.50
C THR A 64 9.89 -7.94 -6.65
N GLN A 65 9.53 -7.39 -7.81
CA GLN A 65 8.12 -7.10 -8.11
C GLN A 65 7.26 -8.36 -8.02
N GLU A 66 7.79 -9.50 -8.44
CA GLU A 66 7.07 -10.77 -8.36
C GLU A 66 6.84 -11.20 -6.92
N GLU A 67 7.85 -11.05 -6.07
CA GLU A 67 7.72 -11.37 -4.64
C GLU A 67 6.72 -10.47 -3.94
N ILE A 68 6.71 -9.18 -4.29
CA ILE A 68 5.74 -8.22 -3.76
C ILE A 68 4.33 -8.63 -4.18
N ASN A 69 4.13 -8.94 -5.45
CA ASN A 69 2.83 -9.37 -5.97
C ASN A 69 2.35 -10.64 -5.27
N GLU A 70 3.25 -11.59 -5.06
CA GLU A 70 2.94 -12.83 -4.37
C GLU A 70 2.54 -12.59 -2.91
N SER A 71 3.25 -11.69 -2.23
CA SER A 71 2.90 -11.29 -0.86
C SER A 71 1.51 -10.67 -0.81
N ILE A 72 1.19 -9.80 -1.76
CA ILE A 72 -0.13 -9.16 -1.85
C ILE A 72 -1.23 -10.22 -2.02
N VAL A 73 -1.03 -11.16 -2.94
CA VAL A 73 -1.99 -12.23 -3.19
C VAL A 73 -2.20 -13.08 -1.94
N ASN A 74 -1.12 -13.44 -1.25
CA ASN A 74 -1.19 -14.25 -0.04
C ASN A 74 -1.95 -13.54 1.08
N LEU A 75 -1.70 -12.25 1.26
CA LEU A 75 -2.42 -11.45 2.27
C LEU A 75 -3.91 -11.34 1.91
N ALA A 76 -4.22 -11.10 0.65
CA ALA A 76 -5.59 -11.01 0.20
C ALA A 76 -6.33 -12.34 0.41
N LYS A 77 -5.67 -13.46 0.18
CA LYS A 77 -6.26 -14.79 0.41
C LYS A 77 -6.56 -15.04 1.88
N LYS A 78 -5.83 -14.39 2.78
CA LYS A 78 -6.08 -14.48 4.21
C LYS A 78 -7.22 -13.58 4.68
N GLY A 79 -7.82 -12.83 3.78
CA GLY A 79 -8.94 -11.95 4.09
C GLY A 79 -8.56 -10.51 4.35
N HIS A 80 -7.29 -10.14 4.17
CA HIS A 80 -6.85 -8.76 4.36
C HIS A 80 -7.36 -7.82 3.27
N ILE A 81 -7.59 -6.57 3.67
CA ILE A 81 -7.71 -5.47 2.75
C ILE A 81 -6.28 -4.93 2.60
N VAL A 82 -5.68 -5.16 1.45
CA VAL A 82 -4.26 -4.91 1.23
C VAL A 82 -4.06 -3.57 0.52
N GLY A 83 -3.15 -2.77 1.03
CA GLY A 83 -2.72 -1.52 0.39
C GLY A 83 -1.26 -1.63 -0.06
N ARG A 84 -1.01 -1.41 -1.34
CA ARG A 84 0.34 -1.23 -1.86
C ARG A 84 0.58 0.27 -1.98
N ILE A 85 1.36 0.81 -1.07
CA ILE A 85 1.61 2.25 -1.00
C ILE A 85 2.86 2.56 -1.81
N LYS A 86 2.70 3.41 -2.82
CA LYS A 86 3.81 3.84 -3.68
C LYS A 86 4.07 5.33 -3.50
N GLY A 87 5.25 5.67 -3.06
CA GLY A 87 5.67 7.06 -3.01
C GLY A 87 5.94 7.59 -4.42
N GLY A 88 5.68 8.88 -4.63
CA GLY A 88 5.93 9.53 -5.91
C GLY A 88 4.84 9.38 -6.96
N ASP A 89 3.87 8.52 -6.72
CA ASP A 89 2.78 8.28 -7.67
C ASP A 89 1.52 8.99 -7.19
N PRO A 90 0.89 9.85 -8.03
CA PRO A 90 -0.30 10.58 -7.62
C PRO A 90 -1.61 9.80 -7.73
N TYR A 91 -1.58 8.56 -8.20
CA TYR A 91 -2.79 7.80 -8.47
C TYR A 91 -3.09 6.78 -7.38
N VAL A 92 -4.38 6.50 -7.22
CA VAL A 92 -4.84 5.43 -6.35
C VAL A 92 -5.69 4.47 -7.18
N PHE A 93 -5.31 3.19 -7.16
CA PHE A 93 -6.02 2.14 -7.88
C PHE A 93 -6.46 1.05 -6.91
N GLY A 94 -7.62 0.47 -7.18
CA GLY A 94 -8.08 -0.65 -6.41
C GLY A 94 -8.21 -1.90 -7.28
N ARG A 95 -7.85 -3.03 -6.71
CA ARG A 95 -8.08 -4.33 -7.31
C ARG A 95 -8.76 -5.20 -6.25
N GLY A 96 -9.91 -5.75 -6.62
CA GLY A 96 -10.60 -6.72 -5.78
C GLY A 96 -10.80 -7.99 -6.58
N GLY A 97 -10.08 -9.06 -6.27
CA GLY A 97 -10.07 -10.24 -7.13
C GLY A 97 -9.60 -9.87 -8.53
N ASP A 98 -10.44 -10.10 -9.52
CA ASP A 98 -10.15 -9.73 -10.91
C ASP A 98 -10.65 -8.32 -11.27
N ARG A 99 -11.10 -7.57 -10.31
CA ARG A 99 -11.69 -6.25 -10.54
C ARG A 99 -10.70 -5.16 -10.30
N LYS A 100 -10.74 -4.15 -11.16
CA LYS A 100 -10.03 -2.90 -10.95
C LYS A 100 -11.04 -1.86 -10.52
N SER A 101 -10.75 -1.15 -9.45
CA SER A 101 -11.52 0.01 -9.08
C SER A 101 -10.57 1.18 -8.90
N VAL A 102 -11.00 2.35 -9.38
CA VAL A 102 -10.24 3.58 -9.25
C VAL A 102 -10.76 4.30 -8.01
N VAL A 103 -9.84 4.67 -7.16
CA VAL A 103 -10.17 5.32 -5.90
C VAL A 103 -9.62 6.72 -5.88
#